data_bbfce15f4bdf9e5b58c150218dbfe047
#
_entry.id   bbfce15f4bdf9e5b58c150218dbfe047
#
_cell.length_a   1.000
_cell.length_b   1.000
_cell.length_c   1.000
_cell.angle_alpha   90.00
_cell.angle_beta   90.00
_cell.angle_gamma   90.00
#
_symmetry.space_group_name_H-M   'P 1'
#
loop_
_entity.id
_entity.type
_entity.pdbx_description
1 polymer ?
#
loop_
_entity_poly.entity_id
_entity_poly.type
_entity_poly.pdbx_seq_one_letter_code
_entity_poly.pdbx_strand_id
1 'polypeptide(L)' 'DPEAWERPSVYAWLDERGVPEEEQRRVFNLGVGFCAVVAAADAGRAGFPVIGRLEAGIDGVAWADAP' A
#
# COMPACT_ATOMS: atom_id res chain seq x y z
N ASP A 1 1.05 -4.09 -2.69
CA ASP A 1 0.39 -5.18 -1.95
C ASP A 1 -0.29 -4.63 -0.70
N PRO A 2 -1.62 -4.58 -0.68
CA PRO A 2 -2.35 -3.97 0.44
C PRO A 2 -2.26 -4.77 1.75
N GLU A 3 -1.78 -5.99 1.71
CA GLU A 3 -1.61 -6.81 2.91
C GLU A 3 -0.18 -6.81 3.45
N ALA A 4 0.72 -6.06 2.81
CA ALA A 4 2.13 -6.03 3.19
C ALA A 4 2.41 -5.23 4.45
N TRP A 5 1.44 -4.48 4.95
CA TRP A 5 1.58 -3.71 6.20
C TRP A 5 0.28 -3.71 6.99
N GLU A 6 0.38 -3.40 8.27
CA GLU A 6 -0.78 -3.27 9.15
C GLU A 6 -1.34 -1.85 9.06
N ARG A 7 -2.61 -1.73 8.70
CA ARG A 7 -3.27 -0.42 8.65
C ARG A 7 -3.62 0.07 10.05
N PRO A 8 -3.48 1.38 10.31
CA PRO A 8 -4.00 1.96 11.54
C PRO A 8 -5.50 1.70 11.72
N SER A 9 -5.95 1.61 12.96
CA SER A 9 -7.33 1.26 13.31
C SER A 9 -8.38 2.23 12.79
N VAL A 10 -7.99 3.47 12.46
CA VAL A 10 -8.91 4.46 11.90
C VAL A 10 -9.55 3.97 10.59
N TYR A 11 -8.85 3.13 9.83
CA TYR A 11 -9.39 2.61 8.58
C TYR A 11 -10.48 1.56 8.81
N ALA A 12 -10.39 0.76 9.87
CA ALA A 12 -11.48 -0.11 10.28
C ALA A 12 -12.72 0.70 10.68
N TRP A 13 -12.50 1.84 11.35
CA TRP A 13 -13.58 2.75 11.68
C TRP A 13 -14.26 3.32 10.43
N LEU A 14 -13.48 3.67 9.41
CA LEU A 14 -14.03 4.12 8.12
C LEU A 14 -14.84 3.03 7.42
N ASP A 15 -14.40 1.77 7.49
CA ASP A 15 -15.15 0.64 6.96
C ASP A 15 -16.52 0.54 7.62
N GLU A 16 -16.58 0.67 8.93
CA GLU A 16 -17.83 0.65 9.69
C GLU A 16 -18.77 1.80 9.33
N ARG A 17 -18.21 2.93 8.87
CA ARG A 17 -18.98 4.09 8.42
C ARG A 17 -19.41 4.00 6.96
N GLY A 18 -19.08 2.92 6.27
CA GLY A 18 -19.52 2.67 4.91
C GLY A 18 -18.63 3.28 3.83
N VAL A 19 -17.39 3.64 4.15
CA VAL A 19 -16.43 4.12 3.15
C VAL A 19 -15.83 2.91 2.44
N PRO A 20 -16.10 2.72 1.12
CA PRO A 20 -15.62 1.53 0.42
C PRO A 20 -14.09 1.48 0.34
N GLU A 21 -13.53 0.27 0.26
CA GLU A 21 -12.10 0.05 0.13
C GLU A 21 -11.50 0.82 -1.06
N GLU A 22 -12.18 0.82 -2.19
CA GLU A 22 -11.75 1.54 -3.38
C GLU A 22 -11.59 3.03 -3.11
N GLU A 23 -12.51 3.64 -2.40
CA GLU A 23 -12.47 5.05 -2.05
C GLU A 23 -11.35 5.34 -1.06
N GLN A 24 -11.14 4.47 -0.07
CA GLN A 24 -10.05 4.61 0.88
C GLN A 24 -8.69 4.59 0.18
N ARG A 25 -8.49 3.68 -0.78
CA ARG A 25 -7.25 3.58 -1.56
C ARG A 25 -7.00 4.81 -2.42
N ARG A 26 -8.07 5.42 -2.91
CA ARG A 26 -7.97 6.60 -3.77
C ARG A 26 -7.64 7.87 -3.00
N VAL A 27 -8.14 8.00 -1.79
CA VAL A 27 -8.13 9.26 -1.04
C VAL A 27 -7.07 9.29 0.06
N PHE A 28 -6.82 8.17 0.73
CA PHE A 28 -5.98 8.10 1.91
C PHE A 28 -4.69 7.34 1.65
N ASN A 29 -3.67 7.62 2.50
CA ASN A 29 -2.38 6.92 2.41
C ASN A 29 -2.40 5.53 3.07
N LEU A 30 -3.49 5.14 3.70
CA LEU A 30 -3.68 3.85 4.38
C LEU A 30 -2.64 3.56 5.46
N GLY A 31 -2.07 4.62 6.05
CA GLY A 31 -1.05 4.51 7.07
C GLY A 31 0.38 4.50 6.54
N VAL A 32 0.58 4.57 5.22
CA VAL A 32 1.91 4.65 4.62
C VAL A 32 2.26 6.13 4.42
N GLY A 33 3.12 6.65 5.28
CA GLY A 33 3.50 8.07 5.22
C GLY A 33 4.73 8.35 4.38
N PHE A 34 5.55 7.33 4.09
CA PHE A 34 6.77 7.47 3.33
C PHE A 34 7.13 6.15 2.66
N CYS A 35 7.58 6.22 1.42
CA CYS A 35 8.08 5.06 0.69
C CYS A 35 9.47 5.35 0.14
N ALA A 36 10.36 4.36 0.21
CA ALA A 36 11.66 4.43 -0.42
C ALA A 36 11.75 3.38 -1.53
N VAL A 37 12.26 3.78 -2.68
CA VAL A 37 12.52 2.86 -3.78
C VAL A 37 13.99 2.46 -3.72
N VAL A 38 14.25 1.16 -3.57
CA VAL A 38 15.59 0.61 -3.48
C VAL A 38 15.75 -0.55 -4.46
N ALA A 39 16.99 -0.93 -4.73
CA ALA A 39 17.24 -2.13 -5.54
C ALA A 39 16.66 -3.37 -4.84
N ALA A 40 16.10 -4.29 -5.62
CA ALA A 40 15.48 -5.50 -5.08
C ALA A 40 16.42 -6.28 -4.14
N ALA A 41 17.71 -6.33 -4.46
CA ALA A 41 18.71 -7.00 -3.63
C ALA A 41 18.89 -6.35 -2.25
N ASP A 42 18.53 -5.08 -2.10
CA ASP A 42 18.69 -4.32 -0.85
C ASP A 42 17.41 -4.25 -0.03
N ALA A 43 16.27 -4.68 -0.58
CA ALA A 43 14.97 -4.53 0.07
C ALA A 43 14.93 -5.20 1.46
N GLY A 44 15.53 -6.40 1.58
CA GLY A 44 15.56 -7.11 2.86
C GLY A 44 16.45 -6.47 3.92
N ARG A 45 17.37 -5.57 3.52
CA ARG A 45 18.29 -4.90 4.44
C ARG A 45 17.79 -3.54 4.91
N ALA A 46 16.72 -3.03 4.30
CA ALA A 46 16.20 -1.71 4.61
C ALA A 46 15.52 -1.64 6.00
N GLY A 47 15.12 -2.76 6.55
CA GLY A 47 14.47 -2.82 7.88
C GLY A 47 13.00 -2.40 7.87
N PHE A 48 12.41 -2.19 6.70
CA PHE A 48 11.02 -1.79 6.53
C PHE A 48 10.26 -2.86 5.72
N PRO A 49 8.93 -2.94 5.89
CA PRO A 49 8.13 -3.85 5.07
C PRO A 49 8.27 -3.53 3.58
N VAL A 50 8.38 -4.56 2.76
CA VAL A 50 8.30 -4.41 1.31
C VAL A 50 6.82 -4.37 0.93
N ILE A 51 6.35 -3.22 0.46
CA ILE A 51 4.92 -3.02 0.18
C ILE A 51 4.56 -3.16 -1.29
N GLY A 52 5.56 -3.22 -2.16
CA GLY A 52 5.31 -3.33 -3.59
C GLY A 52 6.60 -3.33 -4.38
N ARG A 53 6.47 -3.23 -5.68
CA ARG A 53 7.60 -3.20 -6.61
C ARG A 53 7.27 -2.31 -7.81
N LEU A 54 8.30 -1.83 -8.48
CA LEU A 54 8.15 -1.12 -9.75
C LEU A 54 8.14 -2.11 -10.90
N GLU A 55 7.24 -1.91 -11.84
CA GLU A 55 7.14 -2.74 -13.04
C GLU A 55 7.09 -1.86 -14.29
N ALA A 56 7.78 -2.29 -15.33
CA ALA A 56 7.71 -1.64 -16.63
C ALA A 56 6.32 -1.84 -17.24
N GLY A 57 5.83 -0.82 -17.94
CA GLY A 57 4.53 -0.89 -18.61
C GLY A 57 3.33 -0.54 -17.74
N ILE A 58 3.54 -0.25 -16.46
CA ILE A 58 2.49 0.21 -15.57
C ILE A 58 2.62 1.73 -15.40
N ASP A 59 1.55 2.46 -15.70
CA ASP A 59 1.46 3.88 -15.48
C ASP A 59 0.57 4.13 -14.24
N GLY A 60 1.18 4.60 -13.17
CA GLY A 60 0.51 4.79 -11.90
C GLY A 60 0.61 3.58 -10.98
N VAL A 61 -0.39 3.38 -10.13
CA VAL A 61 -0.42 2.32 -9.12
C VAL A 61 -1.39 1.22 -9.50
N ALA A 62 -0.91 -0.02 -9.52
CA ALA A 62 -1.76 -1.20 -9.64
C ALA A 62 -1.74 -1.96 -8.32
N TRP A 63 -2.92 -2.38 -7.85
CA TRP A 63 -3.05 -3.12 -6.59
C TRP A 63 -2.91 -4.62 -6.84
N ALA A 64 -2.07 -5.28 -6.04
CA ALA A 64 -1.76 -6.70 -6.23
C ALA A 64 -2.97 -7.61 -6.05
N ASP A 65 -4.00 -7.18 -5.30
CA ASP A 65 -5.24 -7.93 -5.09
C ASP A 65 -6.35 -7.55 -6.08
N ALA A 66 -6.07 -6.66 -7.04
CA ALA A 66 -7.05 -6.28 -8.05
C ALA A 66 -7.23 -7.39 -9.08
N PRO A 67 -8.45 -7.59 -9.61
CA PRO A 67 -8.71 -8.58 -10.65
C PRO A 67 -8.01 -8.25 -11.97
#